data_bb103e2b020b7e19c45180b8c0d93ab0
#
_entry.id   bb103e2b020b7e19c45180b8c0d93ab0
#
_cell.length_a   1.000
_cell.length_b   1.000
_cell.length_c   1.000
_cell.angle_alpha   90.00
_cell.angle_beta   90.00
_cell.angle_gamma   90.00
#
_symmetry.space_group_name_H-M   'P 1'
#
loop_
_entity.id
_entity.type
_entity.pdbx_description
1 polymer ?
#
loop_
_entity_poly.entity_id
_entity_poly.type
_entity_poly.pdbx_seq_one_letter_code
_entity_poly.pdbx_strand_id
1 'polypeptide(L)'
;MTTGEPSTRRTRRRVARVVLVASVVAALVAVAVVVAPLLLPPGPRPAFQLPVACGETWRLSTYPGHDDYDVDLFPTEGEAWGRPVLASYAGEVTVAGINGSLGARTPDNPKGPRGRGGGYWVKIDHGGKWETQYLHLLEPPLVRVGQRVARGEQIGRVGSTGNSGAPHLHYEQRRGWQKVETYFDGQPSGITEDDREYAVRLTSDNCAPR
;
A
#
# COMPACT_ATOMS: atom_id res chain seq x y z
N MET A 1 -18.08 -24.65 73.47
CA MET A 1 -16.90 -24.24 72.75
C MET A 1 -17.19 -24.32 71.29
N THR A 2 -17.54 -23.20 70.63
CA THR A 2 -17.85 -23.12 69.20
C THR A 2 -16.78 -22.27 68.57
N THR A 3 -15.87 -22.92 67.87
CA THR A 3 -14.82 -22.25 67.11
C THR A 3 -15.38 -21.84 65.76
N GLY A 4 -15.53 -20.53 65.57
CA GLY A 4 -16.05 -19.95 64.36
C GLY A 4 -15.09 -20.05 63.16
N GLU A 5 -15.60 -20.46 62.02
CA GLU A 5 -14.98 -20.40 60.73
C GLU A 5 -15.66 -19.35 59.85
N PRO A 6 -15.23 -18.08 59.88
CA PRO A 6 -15.74 -17.09 58.93
C PRO A 6 -14.68 -16.50 57.96
N SER A 7 -13.44 -16.99 57.96
CA SER A 7 -12.34 -16.33 57.23
C SER A 7 -12.25 -16.65 55.73
N THR A 8 -12.57 -17.88 55.34
CA THR A 8 -12.30 -18.38 53.96
C THR A 8 -13.27 -17.82 52.90
N ARG A 9 -14.55 -17.60 53.23
CA ARG A 9 -15.55 -17.06 52.28
C ARG A 9 -15.27 -15.58 51.90
N ARG A 10 -14.82 -14.76 52.86
CA ARG A 10 -14.55 -13.34 52.66
C ARG A 10 -13.31 -13.14 51.80
N THR A 11 -12.28 -13.96 52.00
CA THR A 11 -11.04 -13.96 51.21
C THR A 11 -11.29 -14.43 49.80
N ARG A 12 -12.03 -15.52 49.57
CA ARG A 12 -12.40 -16.00 48.23
C ARG A 12 -13.21 -14.96 47.43
N ARG A 13 -14.16 -14.25 48.06
CA ARG A 13 -14.91 -13.17 47.41
C ARG A 13 -14.03 -11.97 47.04
N ARG A 14 -13.03 -11.63 47.88
CA ARG A 14 -12.08 -10.55 47.55
C ARG A 14 -11.17 -10.94 46.39
N VAL A 15 -10.61 -12.13 46.39
CA VAL A 15 -9.79 -12.66 45.29
C VAL A 15 -10.58 -12.71 43.99
N ALA A 16 -11.80 -13.25 44.00
CA ALA A 16 -12.67 -13.31 42.83
C ALA A 16 -12.99 -11.91 42.24
N ARG A 17 -13.21 -10.90 43.12
CA ARG A 17 -13.44 -9.53 42.68
C ARG A 17 -12.17 -8.89 42.07
N VAL A 18 -11.02 -9.15 42.66
CA VAL A 18 -9.73 -8.63 42.12
C VAL A 18 -9.42 -9.26 40.76
N VAL A 19 -9.62 -10.59 40.62
CA VAL A 19 -9.44 -11.29 39.34
C VAL A 19 -10.41 -10.77 38.29
N LEU A 20 -11.68 -10.59 38.64
CA LEU A 20 -12.69 -10.05 37.72
C LEU A 20 -12.34 -8.64 37.24
N VAL A 21 -11.94 -7.74 38.14
CA VAL A 21 -11.54 -6.36 37.81
C VAL A 21 -10.30 -6.38 36.95
N ALA A 22 -9.29 -7.20 37.25
CA ALA A 22 -8.08 -7.32 36.44
C ALA A 22 -8.38 -7.81 35.02
N SER A 23 -9.30 -8.81 34.89
CA SER A 23 -9.72 -9.32 33.56
C SER A 23 -10.49 -8.29 32.76
N VAL A 24 -11.37 -7.50 33.38
CA VAL A 24 -12.11 -6.42 32.72
C VAL A 24 -11.15 -5.31 32.27
N VAL A 25 -10.21 -4.91 33.11
CA VAL A 25 -9.20 -3.90 32.76
C VAL A 25 -8.32 -4.39 31.60
N ALA A 26 -7.87 -5.65 31.63
CA ALA A 26 -7.09 -6.24 30.54
C ALA A 26 -7.88 -6.27 29.21
N ALA A 27 -9.17 -6.62 29.26
CA ALA A 27 -10.04 -6.61 28.09
C ALA A 27 -10.25 -5.19 27.54
N LEU A 28 -10.46 -4.20 28.41
CA LEU A 28 -10.60 -2.79 28.01
C LEU A 28 -9.32 -2.23 27.42
N VAL A 29 -8.15 -2.58 27.98
CA VAL A 29 -6.85 -2.20 27.44
C VAL A 29 -6.63 -2.85 26.05
N ALA A 30 -6.96 -4.14 25.91
CA ALA A 30 -6.87 -4.83 24.63
C ALA A 30 -7.78 -4.20 23.56
N VAL A 31 -9.03 -3.86 23.91
CA VAL A 31 -9.96 -3.14 23.02
C VAL A 31 -9.39 -1.75 22.67
N ALA A 32 -8.87 -1.01 23.63
CA ALA A 32 -8.29 0.31 23.39
C ALA A 32 -7.08 0.24 22.45
N VAL A 33 -6.21 -0.75 22.60
CA VAL A 33 -5.05 -0.97 21.73
C VAL A 33 -5.46 -1.26 20.29
N VAL A 34 -6.56 -1.99 20.09
CA VAL A 34 -7.07 -2.36 18.76
C VAL A 34 -7.90 -1.23 18.14
N VAL A 35 -8.74 -0.55 18.93
CA VAL A 35 -9.72 0.43 18.42
C VAL A 35 -9.11 1.84 18.31
N ALA A 36 -8.22 2.23 19.22
CA ALA A 36 -7.63 3.57 19.18
C ALA A 36 -6.93 3.91 17.85
N PRO A 37 -6.14 3.02 17.23
CA PRO A 37 -5.55 3.29 15.91
C PRO A 37 -6.59 3.51 14.81
N LEU A 38 -7.75 2.86 14.91
CA LEU A 38 -8.84 3.01 13.94
C LEU A 38 -9.54 4.37 14.06
N LEU A 39 -9.59 4.93 15.27
CA LEU A 39 -10.27 6.19 15.57
C LEU A 39 -9.37 7.42 15.39
N LEU A 40 -8.04 7.23 15.40
CA LEU A 40 -7.12 8.34 15.18
C LEU A 40 -7.24 8.87 13.74
N PRO A 41 -7.16 10.20 13.54
CA PRO A 41 -7.09 10.76 12.20
C PRO A 41 -5.84 10.24 11.48
N PRO A 42 -5.85 10.18 10.15
CA PRO A 42 -4.65 9.88 9.39
C PRO A 42 -3.52 10.83 9.74
N GLY A 43 -2.30 10.31 9.77
CA GLY A 43 -1.09 11.12 9.93
C GLY A 43 -0.88 12.08 8.76
N PRO A 44 0.12 12.97 8.84
CA PRO A 44 0.51 13.82 7.72
C PRO A 44 0.88 12.95 6.51
N ARG A 45 0.65 13.46 5.30
CA ARG A 45 1.04 12.78 4.07
C ARG A 45 2.56 12.62 4.03
N PRO A 46 3.10 11.41 3.83
CA PRO A 46 4.53 11.22 3.56
C PRO A 46 4.97 11.98 2.30
N ALA A 47 6.23 12.38 2.24
CA ALA A 47 6.82 12.97 1.03
C ALA A 47 7.11 11.85 0.01
N PHE A 48 6.05 11.31 -0.59
CA PHE A 48 6.14 10.28 -1.62
C PHE A 48 6.97 10.77 -2.80
N GLN A 49 7.79 9.89 -3.35
CA GLN A 49 8.55 10.12 -4.56
C GLN A 49 7.96 9.32 -5.72
N LEU A 50 8.23 9.75 -6.95
CA LEU A 50 7.84 8.99 -8.13
C LEU A 50 8.43 7.58 -8.07
N PRO A 51 7.66 6.50 -8.26
CA PRO A 51 8.09 5.13 -7.99
C PRO A 51 8.96 4.52 -9.10
N VAL A 52 9.82 5.31 -9.70
CA VAL A 52 10.70 4.97 -10.82
C VAL A 52 12.11 5.50 -10.59
N ALA A 53 13.08 5.09 -11.42
CA ALA A 53 14.47 5.42 -11.20
C ALA A 53 14.74 6.93 -11.22
N CYS A 54 15.69 7.35 -10.38
CA CYS A 54 16.14 8.73 -10.27
C CYS A 54 16.55 9.31 -11.64
N GLY A 55 16.10 10.52 -11.96
CA GLY A 55 16.38 11.22 -13.19
C GLY A 55 15.53 10.80 -14.40
N GLU A 56 14.75 9.71 -14.29
CA GLU A 56 13.83 9.33 -15.35
C GLU A 56 12.61 10.25 -15.39
N THR A 57 12.20 10.64 -16.60
CA THR A 57 10.96 11.40 -16.82
C THR A 57 9.86 10.44 -17.30
N TRP A 58 8.72 10.49 -16.63
CA TRP A 58 7.58 9.65 -16.94
C TRP A 58 6.32 10.49 -17.17
N ARG A 59 5.46 10.04 -18.07
CA ARG A 59 4.12 10.56 -18.28
C ARG A 59 3.18 9.84 -17.34
N LEU A 60 2.54 10.59 -16.45
CA LEU A 60 1.47 10.16 -15.59
C LEU A 60 0.16 10.49 -16.29
N SER A 61 -0.75 9.55 -16.39
CA SER A 61 -2.02 9.77 -17.10
C SER A 61 -3.18 9.03 -16.48
N THR A 62 -4.37 9.54 -16.75
CA THR A 62 -5.65 8.88 -16.55
C THR A 62 -6.50 9.05 -17.80
N TYR A 63 -7.62 8.34 -17.88
CA TYR A 63 -8.55 8.35 -19.02
C TYR A 63 -9.97 7.99 -18.53
N PRO A 64 -11.03 8.32 -19.28
CA PRO A 64 -12.38 7.98 -18.88
C PRO A 64 -12.59 6.50 -18.58
N GLY A 65 -13.08 6.19 -17.39
CA GLY A 65 -13.31 4.82 -16.90
C GLY A 65 -12.10 4.16 -16.24
N HIS A 66 -11.07 4.94 -15.88
CA HIS A 66 -9.86 4.42 -15.21
C HIS A 66 -9.95 4.44 -13.67
N ASP A 67 -11.06 4.65 -13.06
CA ASP A 67 -11.26 5.00 -11.64
C ASP A 67 -10.62 6.33 -11.21
N ASP A 68 -11.27 7.00 -10.27
CA ASP A 68 -10.78 8.24 -9.68
C ASP A 68 -9.43 8.03 -9.00
N TYR A 69 -8.53 9.00 -9.17
CA TYR A 69 -7.20 9.05 -8.55
C TYR A 69 -6.21 7.98 -9.01
N ASP A 70 -6.59 7.07 -9.91
CA ASP A 70 -5.68 6.07 -10.46
C ASP A 70 -4.72 6.69 -11.47
N VAL A 71 -3.46 6.30 -11.41
CA VAL A 71 -2.41 6.89 -12.24
C VAL A 71 -1.64 5.80 -12.97
N ASP A 72 -1.67 5.86 -14.30
CA ASP A 72 -0.83 5.06 -15.17
C ASP A 72 0.45 5.82 -15.55
N LEU A 73 1.60 5.20 -15.26
CA LEU A 73 2.91 5.76 -15.52
C LEU A 73 3.55 5.07 -16.74
N PHE A 74 3.91 5.89 -17.72
CA PHE A 74 4.62 5.48 -18.93
C PHE A 74 5.94 6.24 -19.06
N PRO A 75 7.08 5.60 -19.39
CA PRO A 75 8.31 6.32 -19.61
C PRO A 75 8.16 7.24 -20.83
N THR A 76 8.79 8.41 -20.80
CA THR A 76 8.79 9.31 -21.95
C THR A 76 9.78 8.87 -23.02
N GLU A 77 10.73 8.01 -22.67
CA GLU A 77 11.77 7.50 -23.57
C GLU A 77 11.95 5.99 -23.37
N GLY A 78 12.13 5.26 -24.46
CA GLY A 78 12.37 3.82 -24.46
C GLY A 78 11.18 2.97 -24.02
N GLU A 79 11.44 1.69 -23.82
CA GLU A 79 10.42 0.70 -23.46
C GLU A 79 10.12 0.72 -21.96
N ALA A 80 8.86 0.44 -21.60
CA ALA A 80 8.44 0.32 -20.20
C ALA A 80 8.78 -1.06 -19.60
N TRP A 81 8.78 -2.11 -20.43
CA TRP A 81 9.04 -3.48 -19.98
C TRP A 81 10.30 -3.62 -19.13
N GLY A 82 10.16 -4.24 -17.97
CA GLY A 82 11.26 -4.61 -17.10
C GLY A 82 11.93 -3.45 -16.35
N ARG A 83 11.50 -2.19 -16.54
CA ARG A 83 12.04 -1.06 -15.78
C ARG A 83 11.83 -1.27 -14.27
N PRO A 84 12.77 -0.85 -13.44
CA PRO A 84 12.62 -0.96 -11.99
C PRO A 84 11.39 -0.22 -11.49
N VAL A 85 10.62 -0.88 -10.60
CA VAL A 85 9.59 -0.25 -9.79
C VAL A 85 10.15 -0.09 -8.39
N LEU A 86 10.14 1.14 -7.88
CA LEU A 86 10.75 1.51 -6.61
C LEU A 86 9.68 1.88 -5.58
N ALA A 87 9.94 1.61 -4.31
CA ALA A 87 9.10 2.10 -3.22
C ALA A 87 9.11 3.63 -3.20
N SER A 88 7.95 4.27 -3.29
CA SER A 88 7.82 5.73 -3.30
C SER A 88 8.10 6.37 -1.93
N TYR A 89 8.03 5.58 -0.86
CA TYR A 89 8.40 5.96 0.50
C TYR A 89 8.73 4.70 1.32
N ALA A 90 9.42 4.86 2.46
CA ALA A 90 9.71 3.76 3.36
C ALA A 90 8.43 3.21 4.00
N GLY A 91 8.38 1.89 4.24
CA GLY A 91 7.19 1.27 4.84
C GLY A 91 7.32 -0.23 5.02
N GLU A 92 6.21 -0.87 5.33
CA GLU A 92 6.10 -2.32 5.46
C GLU A 92 5.23 -2.88 4.33
N VAL A 93 5.71 -3.91 3.66
CA VAL A 93 4.96 -4.61 2.60
C VAL A 93 3.80 -5.37 3.23
N THR A 94 2.58 -4.99 2.91
CA THR A 94 1.36 -5.64 3.41
C THR A 94 0.76 -6.61 2.40
N VAL A 95 1.08 -6.44 1.12
CA VAL A 95 0.74 -7.40 0.05
C VAL A 95 1.91 -7.52 -0.93
N ALA A 96 2.20 -8.75 -1.35
CA ALA A 96 3.10 -9.07 -2.43
C ALA A 96 2.60 -10.38 -3.09
N GLY A 97 1.99 -10.29 -4.28
CA GLY A 97 1.34 -11.46 -4.86
C GLY A 97 0.58 -11.18 -6.14
N ILE A 98 -0.53 -11.89 -6.33
CA ILE A 98 -1.39 -11.81 -7.51
C ILE A 98 -2.76 -11.26 -7.11
N ASN A 99 -3.26 -10.31 -7.89
CA ASN A 99 -4.62 -9.80 -7.85
C ASN A 99 -5.32 -10.19 -9.16
N GLY A 100 -6.27 -11.11 -9.11
CA GLY A 100 -7.00 -11.59 -10.27
C GLY A 100 -6.27 -12.67 -11.04
N SER A 101 -5.99 -12.48 -12.33
CA SER A 101 -5.24 -13.41 -13.18
C SER A 101 -4.22 -12.69 -14.04
N LEU A 102 -3.12 -13.37 -14.39
CA LEU A 102 -1.96 -12.71 -15.02
C LEU A 102 -2.17 -12.36 -16.49
N GLY A 103 -2.93 -13.18 -17.24
CA GLY A 103 -2.94 -13.12 -18.70
C GLY A 103 -1.66 -13.74 -19.28
N ALA A 104 -1.36 -13.40 -20.55
CA ALA A 104 -0.18 -13.92 -21.24
C ALA A 104 0.61 -12.81 -21.97
N ARG A 105 0.56 -11.59 -21.49
CA ARG A 105 1.35 -10.47 -22.02
C ARG A 105 2.74 -10.48 -21.40
N THR A 106 3.75 -10.56 -22.27
CA THR A 106 5.17 -10.57 -21.94
C THR A 106 5.94 -9.75 -22.96
N PRO A 107 7.21 -9.43 -22.74
CA PRO A 107 8.04 -8.79 -23.77
C PRO A 107 8.05 -9.55 -25.10
N ASP A 108 8.07 -10.90 -25.04
CA ASP A 108 8.05 -11.77 -26.23
C ASP A 108 6.64 -11.96 -26.83
N ASN A 109 5.60 -11.61 -26.06
CA ASN A 109 4.19 -11.69 -26.50
C ASN A 109 3.40 -10.45 -26.07
N PRO A 110 3.73 -9.24 -26.56
CA PRO A 110 3.16 -7.98 -26.08
C PRO A 110 1.66 -7.81 -26.42
N LYS A 111 1.14 -8.60 -27.35
CA LYS A 111 -0.28 -8.62 -27.78
C LYS A 111 -1.04 -9.82 -27.22
N GLY A 112 -0.46 -10.57 -26.30
CA GLY A 112 -1.11 -11.69 -25.64
C GLY A 112 -2.42 -11.30 -24.94
N PRO A 113 -3.29 -12.26 -24.60
CA PRO A 113 -4.54 -11.98 -23.91
C PRO A 113 -4.29 -11.30 -22.56
N ARG A 114 -5.14 -10.33 -22.21
CA ARG A 114 -5.14 -9.70 -20.90
C ARG A 114 -5.60 -10.68 -19.83
N GLY A 115 -5.10 -10.48 -18.61
CA GLY A 115 -5.66 -11.10 -17.42
C GLY A 115 -6.85 -10.33 -16.87
N ARG A 116 -7.07 -10.44 -15.57
CA ARG A 116 -8.08 -9.70 -14.78
C ARG A 116 -7.44 -9.10 -13.55
N GLY A 117 -7.97 -7.97 -13.07
CA GLY A 117 -7.46 -7.27 -11.89
C GLY A 117 -6.05 -6.72 -12.09
N GLY A 118 -5.33 -6.52 -11.01
CA GLY A 118 -4.01 -5.87 -10.99
C GLY A 118 -2.83 -6.73 -11.43
N GLY A 119 -3.01 -8.05 -11.68
CA GLY A 119 -1.92 -8.96 -11.99
C GLY A 119 -0.96 -9.14 -10.81
N TYR A 120 0.35 -9.17 -11.03
CA TYR A 120 1.33 -9.07 -9.94
C TYR A 120 1.32 -7.68 -9.35
N TRP A 121 1.29 -7.61 -8.02
CA TRP A 121 1.17 -6.34 -7.32
C TRP A 121 1.84 -6.32 -5.95
N VAL A 122 2.14 -5.12 -5.49
CA VAL A 122 2.67 -4.82 -4.16
C VAL A 122 1.79 -3.75 -3.52
N LYS A 123 1.56 -3.88 -2.21
CA LYS A 123 1.01 -2.83 -1.36
C LYS A 123 1.95 -2.58 -0.19
N ILE A 124 2.21 -1.31 0.12
CA ILE A 124 3.08 -0.88 1.20
C ILE A 124 2.29 0.02 2.15
N ASP A 125 2.34 -0.29 3.45
CA ASP A 125 1.87 0.57 4.54
C ASP A 125 3.01 1.47 5.02
N HIS A 126 2.77 2.78 4.99
CA HIS A 126 3.73 3.81 5.39
C HIS A 126 3.47 4.36 6.79
N GLY A 127 2.51 3.77 7.51
CA GLY A 127 2.01 4.26 8.79
C GLY A 127 1.04 5.45 8.62
N GLY A 128 0.41 5.88 9.74
CA GLY A 128 -0.53 6.99 9.71
C GLY A 128 -1.72 6.81 8.78
N LYS A 129 -2.09 5.58 8.43
CA LYS A 129 -3.12 5.19 7.46
C LYS A 129 -2.78 5.55 6.01
N TRP A 130 -1.52 5.72 5.67
CA TRP A 130 -1.06 5.93 4.30
C TRP A 130 -0.57 4.63 3.69
N GLU A 131 -1.05 4.34 2.50
CA GLU A 131 -0.66 3.16 1.72
C GLU A 131 -0.36 3.55 0.26
N THR A 132 0.50 2.76 -0.40
CA THR A 132 0.69 2.83 -1.85
C THR A 132 0.49 1.46 -2.48
N GLN A 133 0.04 1.44 -3.73
CA GLN A 133 -0.14 0.23 -4.52
C GLN A 133 0.58 0.35 -5.86
N TYR A 134 1.14 -0.77 -6.29
CA TYR A 134 1.95 -0.91 -7.51
C TYR A 134 1.47 -2.16 -8.24
N LEU A 135 0.83 -1.99 -9.41
CA LEU A 135 0.16 -3.07 -10.13
C LEU A 135 0.79 -3.32 -11.49
N HIS A 136 0.36 -4.39 -12.12
CA HIS A 136 0.75 -4.85 -13.46
C HIS A 136 2.24 -5.21 -13.58
N LEU A 137 2.87 -5.63 -12.47
CA LEU A 137 4.28 -6.00 -12.47
C LEU A 137 4.54 -7.17 -13.45
N LEU A 138 5.75 -7.24 -13.95
CA LEU A 138 6.17 -8.22 -14.96
C LEU A 138 6.21 -9.65 -14.42
N GLU A 139 6.66 -9.81 -13.20
CA GLU A 139 7.00 -11.06 -12.54
C GLU A 139 6.61 -11.01 -11.05
N PRO A 140 6.70 -12.10 -10.29
CA PRO A 140 6.46 -12.06 -8.85
C PRO A 140 7.25 -10.93 -8.19
N PRO A 141 6.65 -10.20 -7.24
CA PRO A 141 7.33 -9.12 -6.52
C PRO A 141 8.69 -9.54 -5.97
N LEU A 142 9.66 -8.63 -5.98
CA LEU A 142 11.00 -8.85 -5.43
C LEU A 142 11.04 -8.76 -3.91
N VAL A 143 9.91 -8.44 -3.29
CA VAL A 143 9.72 -8.28 -1.85
C VAL A 143 8.65 -9.23 -1.33
N ARG A 144 8.59 -9.45 -0.01
CA ARG A 144 7.62 -10.33 0.64
C ARG A 144 6.82 -9.59 1.71
N VAL A 145 5.63 -10.09 2.01
CA VAL A 145 4.79 -9.56 3.09
C VAL A 145 5.56 -9.55 4.42
N GLY A 146 5.43 -8.45 5.17
CA GLY A 146 6.14 -8.18 6.41
C GLY A 146 7.57 -7.63 6.22
N GLN A 147 8.07 -7.52 4.99
CA GLN A 147 9.36 -6.89 4.72
C GLN A 147 9.23 -5.37 4.90
N ARG A 148 10.21 -4.78 5.60
CA ARG A 148 10.39 -3.32 5.61
C ARG A 148 11.26 -2.93 4.42
N VAL A 149 10.79 -1.95 3.69
CA VAL A 149 11.49 -1.38 2.53
C VAL A 149 11.85 0.08 2.77
N ALA A 150 12.98 0.48 2.27
CA ALA A 150 13.37 1.88 2.22
C ALA A 150 12.73 2.59 1.02
N ARG A 151 12.64 3.93 1.06
CA ARG A 151 12.34 4.72 -0.14
C ARG A 151 13.41 4.44 -1.22
N GLY A 152 12.98 4.23 -2.46
CA GLY A 152 13.88 3.91 -3.57
C GLY A 152 14.34 2.46 -3.64
N GLU A 153 13.95 1.60 -2.68
CA GLU A 153 14.21 0.16 -2.77
C GLU A 153 13.38 -0.45 -3.91
N GLN A 154 14.03 -1.29 -4.72
CA GLN A 154 13.35 -1.96 -5.84
C GLN A 154 12.42 -3.05 -5.31
N ILE A 155 11.14 -2.95 -5.65
CA ILE A 155 10.08 -3.85 -5.21
C ILE A 155 9.53 -4.76 -6.33
N GLY A 156 9.85 -4.42 -7.59
CA GLY A 156 9.40 -5.17 -8.77
C GLY A 156 9.95 -4.60 -10.07
N ARG A 157 9.33 -5.00 -11.17
CA ARG A 157 9.62 -4.52 -12.52
C ARG A 157 8.33 -4.23 -13.25
N VAL A 158 8.32 -3.20 -14.08
CA VAL A 158 7.17 -2.83 -14.91
C VAL A 158 6.83 -3.95 -15.90
N GLY A 159 5.56 -4.30 -15.96
CA GLY A 159 5.03 -5.33 -16.84
C GLY A 159 3.68 -4.94 -17.45
N SER A 160 2.87 -5.96 -17.74
CA SER A 160 1.50 -5.83 -18.27
C SER A 160 0.65 -7.02 -17.83
N THR A 161 0.87 -7.54 -16.63
CA THR A 161 0.04 -8.62 -16.07
C THR A 161 -1.30 -8.08 -15.58
N GLY A 162 -2.31 -8.94 -15.49
CA GLY A 162 -3.66 -8.54 -15.12
C GLY A 162 -4.43 -7.89 -16.28
N ASN A 163 -5.34 -6.97 -15.96
CA ASN A 163 -6.13 -6.24 -16.96
C ASN A 163 -5.35 -5.02 -17.48
N SER A 164 -4.26 -5.26 -18.17
CA SER A 164 -3.38 -4.22 -18.72
C SER A 164 -3.37 -4.24 -20.24
N GLY A 165 -3.48 -3.08 -20.86
CA GLY A 165 -3.50 -2.90 -22.32
C GLY A 165 -2.13 -2.80 -22.97
N ALA A 166 -1.13 -2.35 -22.21
CA ALA A 166 0.24 -2.11 -22.63
C ALA A 166 1.15 -2.11 -21.39
N PRO A 167 2.47 -2.27 -21.54
CA PRO A 167 3.38 -2.19 -20.40
C PRO A 167 3.37 -0.80 -19.76
N HIS A 168 3.04 -0.74 -18.48
CA HIS A 168 3.02 0.47 -17.67
C HIS A 168 3.05 0.12 -16.19
N LEU A 169 3.30 1.09 -15.33
CA LEU A 169 3.08 0.97 -13.92
C LEU A 169 1.77 1.66 -13.55
N HIS A 170 0.80 0.91 -13.04
CA HIS A 170 -0.37 1.46 -12.38
C HIS A 170 -0.06 1.73 -10.92
N TYR A 171 -0.36 2.94 -10.46
CA TYR A 171 0.03 3.41 -9.13
C TYR A 171 -1.11 4.13 -8.43
N GLU A 172 -1.27 3.84 -7.14
CA GLU A 172 -2.27 4.48 -6.28
C GLU A 172 -1.62 4.99 -4.98
N GLN A 173 -2.07 6.14 -4.49
CA GLN A 173 -1.93 6.55 -3.08
C GLN A 173 -3.27 6.42 -2.37
N ARG A 174 -3.24 5.90 -1.17
CA ARG A 174 -4.44 5.66 -0.37
C ARG A 174 -4.30 6.25 1.02
N ARG A 175 -5.41 6.73 1.55
CA ARG A 175 -5.54 7.21 2.91
C ARG A 175 -6.61 6.38 3.63
N GLY A 176 -6.20 5.37 4.41
CA GLY A 176 -7.07 4.31 4.84
C GLY A 176 -7.52 3.47 3.64
N TRP A 177 -8.82 3.24 3.51
CA TRP A 177 -9.36 2.51 2.35
C TRP A 177 -9.64 3.38 1.10
N GLN A 178 -9.54 4.71 1.21
CA GLN A 178 -9.88 5.63 0.13
C GLN A 178 -8.67 5.89 -0.77
N LYS A 179 -8.88 5.84 -2.09
CA LYS A 179 -7.95 6.41 -3.06
C LYS A 179 -7.94 7.93 -2.89
N VAL A 180 -6.80 8.54 -3.10
CA VAL A 180 -6.64 9.99 -3.02
C VAL A 180 -5.71 10.46 -4.12
N GLU A 181 -5.83 11.72 -4.51
CA GLU A 181 -4.89 12.32 -5.45
C GLU A 181 -3.44 12.01 -5.09
N THR A 182 -2.68 11.54 -6.06
CA THR A 182 -1.25 11.26 -5.87
C THR A 182 -0.45 12.55 -5.77
N TYR A 183 0.48 12.57 -4.82
CA TYR A 183 1.43 13.66 -4.62
C TYR A 183 2.83 13.10 -4.73
N PHE A 184 3.70 13.84 -5.40
CA PHE A 184 5.11 13.51 -5.48
C PHE A 184 5.92 14.72 -5.06
N ASP A 185 6.83 14.53 -4.12
CA ASP A 185 7.62 15.59 -3.48
C ASP A 185 6.77 16.78 -2.98
N GLY A 186 5.61 16.47 -2.41
CA GLY A 186 4.66 17.46 -1.89
C GLY A 186 3.81 18.18 -2.95
N GLN A 187 4.01 17.88 -4.25
CA GLN A 187 3.23 18.48 -5.33
C GLN A 187 2.14 17.53 -5.82
N PRO A 188 0.91 18.01 -6.04
CA PRO A 188 -0.18 17.20 -6.57
C PRO A 188 0.06 16.82 -8.03
N SER A 189 -0.37 15.63 -8.44
CA SER A 189 -0.31 15.20 -9.83
C SER A 189 -1.33 15.90 -10.73
N GLY A 190 -2.40 16.46 -10.16
CA GLY A 190 -3.54 17.00 -10.89
C GLY A 190 -4.49 15.92 -11.43
N ILE A 191 -4.25 14.64 -11.10
CA ILE A 191 -5.11 13.51 -11.54
C ILE A 191 -6.07 13.18 -10.40
N THR A 192 -7.33 13.54 -10.56
CA THR A 192 -8.36 13.43 -9.51
C THR A 192 -9.60 12.66 -9.95
N GLU A 193 -9.93 12.67 -11.23
CA GLU A 193 -11.21 12.18 -11.78
C GLU A 193 -10.94 11.29 -12.99
N ASP A 194 -11.88 10.38 -13.25
CA ASP A 194 -11.85 9.46 -14.38
C ASP A 194 -12.67 9.92 -15.60
N ASP A 195 -13.27 11.10 -15.54
CA ASP A 195 -14.21 11.61 -16.57
C ASP A 195 -13.52 12.27 -17.77
N ARG A 196 -12.19 12.47 -17.68
CA ARG A 196 -11.41 13.14 -18.71
C ARG A 196 -10.05 12.49 -18.94
N GLU A 197 -9.55 12.61 -20.16
CA GLU A 197 -8.16 12.33 -20.44
C GLU A 197 -7.28 13.46 -19.89
N TYR A 198 -6.33 13.10 -19.03
CA TYR A 198 -5.35 14.03 -18.47
C TYR A 198 -3.97 13.36 -18.37
N ALA A 199 -2.94 14.12 -18.62
CA ALA A 199 -1.57 13.64 -18.45
C ALA A 199 -0.62 14.77 -18.06
N VAL A 200 0.35 14.44 -17.19
CA VAL A 200 1.45 15.30 -16.76
C VAL A 200 2.78 14.56 -16.90
N ARG A 201 3.88 15.29 -17.11
CA ARG A 201 5.23 14.71 -17.10
C ARG A 201 5.95 15.15 -15.85
N LEU A 202 6.53 14.17 -15.15
CA LEU A 202 7.32 14.39 -13.96
C LEU A 202 8.65 13.65 -14.07
N THR A 203 9.71 14.28 -13.56
CA THR A 203 11.03 13.67 -13.42
C THR A 203 11.20 13.14 -12.00
N SER A 204 11.72 11.93 -11.86
CA SER A 204 11.87 11.27 -10.57
C SER A 204 13.07 11.80 -9.80
N ASP A 205 12.85 12.16 -8.53
CA ASP A 205 13.86 12.42 -7.50
C ASP A 205 14.00 11.24 -6.52
N ASN A 206 13.49 10.07 -6.89
CA ASN A 206 13.59 8.86 -6.06
C ASN A 206 15.00 8.26 -6.14
N CYS A 207 15.98 9.07 -5.77
CA CYS A 207 17.37 8.68 -5.71
C CYS A 207 17.62 7.88 -4.43
N ALA A 208 18.47 6.84 -4.52
CA ALA A 208 18.94 6.14 -3.34
C ALA A 208 19.54 7.14 -2.33
N PRO A 209 19.30 6.98 -1.03
CA PRO A 209 20.01 7.79 -0.02
C PRO A 209 21.51 7.68 -0.24
N ARG A 210 22.19 8.81 -0.25
CA ARG A 210 23.65 8.86 -0.33
C ARG A 210 24.25 8.44 1.01
#